data_187a904e0a2f7cd1579f1529ab5e75e0
#
_entry.id   187a904e0a2f7cd1579f1529ab5e75e0
#
_cell.length_a   1.000
_cell.length_b   1.000
_cell.length_c   1.000
_cell.angle_alpha   90.00
_cell.angle_beta   90.00
_cell.angle_gamma   90.00
#
_symmetry.space_group_name_H-M   'P 1'
#
loop_
_entity.id
_entity.type
_entity.pdbx_description
1 polymer ?
#
loop_
_entity_poly.entity_id
_entity_poly.type
_entity_poly.pdbx_seq_one_letter_code
_entity_poly.pdbx_strand_id
1 'polypeptide(L)'
;MEVVICKNKEQASKLAADMITAAVKKNPKTVLGLATGSTPVLMYSEMAKAVKAKKVSYRNVKSWNLDEYVGLAGTHDQSYRYFMNENLFKKIDIKLANTHVLNGLAKDLDKECKAYEAQIRKAGGIDIQVLGIGSDGHIAFNEPGTSLKSRTSCVYLTPSTIRDNARLFFKGKEKDVPTRALSMGVGTICEAKKIILLAFGENKQNAIKGCVEGPMTQFCTASALQAHNDCWIFCDEEAASKLTLKKYYAWRSATKLGL
;
A
#
# COMPACT_ATOMS: atom_id res chain seq x y z
N MET A 1 -0.15 16.37 -4.68
CA MET A 1 -0.37 15.60 -3.44
C MET A 1 -1.46 16.26 -2.62
N GLU A 2 -2.43 15.48 -2.12
CA GLU A 2 -3.50 15.93 -1.22
C GLU A 2 -3.33 15.24 0.13
N VAL A 3 -3.40 15.99 1.23
CA VAL A 3 -3.26 15.45 2.59
C VAL A 3 -4.60 15.62 3.30
N VAL A 4 -5.20 14.50 3.70
CA VAL A 4 -6.50 14.44 4.38
C VAL A 4 -6.26 14.03 5.82
N ILE A 5 -6.32 15.00 6.73
CA ILE A 5 -6.16 14.77 8.17
C ILE A 5 -7.54 14.41 8.74
N CYS A 6 -7.65 13.19 9.23
CA CYS A 6 -8.89 12.62 9.75
C CYS A 6 -8.84 12.55 11.29
N LYS A 7 -10.03 12.56 11.93
CA LYS A 7 -10.14 12.41 13.38
C LYS A 7 -9.55 11.10 13.90
N ASN A 8 -9.63 10.05 13.10
CA ASN A 8 -9.16 8.71 13.45
C ASN A 8 -8.98 7.85 12.19
N LYS A 9 -8.37 6.66 12.40
CA LYS A 9 -8.12 5.68 11.34
C LYS A 9 -9.39 5.14 10.67
N GLU A 10 -10.51 5.09 11.39
CA GLU A 10 -11.81 4.63 10.87
C GLU A 10 -12.32 5.59 9.79
N GLN A 11 -12.32 6.90 10.06
CA GLN A 11 -12.71 7.92 9.09
C GLN A 11 -11.80 7.90 7.86
N ALA A 12 -10.49 7.86 8.07
CA ALA A 12 -9.51 7.82 6.99
C ALA A 12 -9.68 6.58 6.10
N SER A 13 -9.84 5.40 6.72
CA SER A 13 -10.04 4.14 6.01
C SER A 13 -11.34 4.12 5.21
N LYS A 14 -12.42 4.72 5.78
CA LYS A 14 -13.69 4.82 5.07
C LYS A 14 -13.58 5.73 3.86
N LEU A 15 -12.99 6.92 3.99
CA LEU A 15 -12.81 7.85 2.86
C LEU A 15 -11.96 7.22 1.74
N ALA A 16 -10.89 6.53 2.07
CA ALA A 16 -10.06 5.80 1.11
C ALA A 16 -10.85 4.67 0.40
N ALA A 17 -11.64 3.89 1.16
CA ALA A 17 -12.50 2.85 0.60
C ALA A 17 -13.60 3.42 -0.31
N ASP A 18 -14.20 4.54 0.07
CA ASP A 18 -15.21 5.23 -0.73
C ASP A 18 -14.62 5.72 -2.06
N MET A 19 -13.39 6.26 -2.04
CA MET A 19 -12.67 6.68 -3.26
C MET A 19 -12.41 5.49 -4.21
N ILE A 20 -11.93 4.36 -3.69
CA ILE A 20 -11.72 3.13 -4.48
C ILE A 20 -13.06 2.61 -5.02
N THR A 21 -14.08 2.56 -4.17
CA THR A 21 -15.43 2.10 -4.54
C THR A 21 -16.02 2.96 -5.66
N ALA A 22 -15.89 4.28 -5.58
CA ALA A 22 -16.33 5.20 -6.62
C ALA A 22 -15.61 4.97 -7.95
N ALA A 23 -14.29 4.76 -7.91
CA ALA A 23 -13.49 4.47 -9.09
C ALA A 23 -13.91 3.14 -9.76
N VAL A 24 -14.11 2.08 -8.97
CA VAL A 24 -14.57 0.77 -9.48
C VAL A 24 -15.99 0.85 -10.06
N LYS A 25 -16.89 1.63 -9.47
CA LYS A 25 -18.22 1.90 -10.06
C LYS A 25 -18.11 2.56 -11.42
N LYS A 26 -17.22 3.55 -11.55
CA LYS A 26 -16.99 4.27 -12.80
C LYS A 26 -16.33 3.38 -13.85
N ASN A 27 -15.38 2.52 -13.44
CA ASN A 27 -14.69 1.58 -14.30
C ASN A 27 -14.62 0.19 -13.62
N PRO A 28 -15.54 -0.75 -13.94
CA PRO A 28 -15.54 -2.09 -13.35
C PRO A 28 -14.28 -2.92 -13.65
N LYS A 29 -13.44 -2.51 -14.62
CA LYS A 29 -12.17 -3.16 -14.97
C LYS A 29 -10.96 -2.46 -14.33
N THR A 30 -11.17 -1.64 -13.30
CA THR A 30 -10.10 -0.97 -12.55
C THR A 30 -9.01 -1.95 -12.13
N VAL A 31 -7.77 -1.52 -12.27
CA VAL A 31 -6.58 -2.25 -11.83
C VAL A 31 -6.11 -1.67 -10.51
N LEU A 32 -6.09 -2.49 -9.44
CA LEU A 32 -5.71 -2.07 -8.09
C LEU A 32 -4.31 -2.58 -7.74
N GLY A 33 -3.49 -1.69 -7.21
CA GLY A 33 -2.31 -2.03 -6.43
C GLY A 33 -2.67 -2.10 -4.95
N LEU A 34 -2.37 -3.19 -4.26
CA LEU A 34 -2.82 -3.44 -2.89
C LEU A 34 -1.65 -3.66 -1.93
N ALA A 35 -1.81 -3.17 -0.70
CA ALA A 35 -0.86 -3.31 0.38
C ALA A 35 -1.31 -4.37 1.39
N THR A 36 -0.37 -4.92 2.16
CA THR A 36 -0.63 -5.79 3.30
C THR A 36 -0.33 -5.07 4.63
N GLY A 37 -0.39 -5.79 5.73
CA GLY A 37 -0.17 -5.25 7.06
C GLY A 37 -1.45 -4.74 7.74
N SER A 38 -1.33 -4.23 8.96
CA SER A 38 -2.47 -3.83 9.78
C SER A 38 -3.20 -2.58 9.27
N THR A 39 -2.47 -1.69 8.59
CA THR A 39 -2.98 -0.38 8.17
C THR A 39 -4.18 -0.45 7.21
N PRO A 40 -4.18 -1.26 6.11
CA PRO A 40 -5.29 -1.28 5.15
C PRO A 40 -6.49 -2.14 5.58
N VAL A 41 -6.43 -2.88 6.69
CA VAL A 41 -7.48 -3.84 7.09
C VAL A 41 -8.85 -3.19 7.26
N LEU A 42 -8.91 -2.02 7.91
CA LEU A 42 -10.17 -1.29 8.07
C LEU A 42 -10.73 -0.82 6.72
N MET A 43 -9.88 -0.32 5.82
CA MET A 43 -10.28 0.06 4.47
C MET A 43 -10.83 -1.16 3.70
N TYR A 44 -10.18 -2.32 3.78
CA TYR A 44 -10.67 -3.57 3.17
C TYR A 44 -12.02 -4.00 3.75
N SER A 45 -12.22 -3.83 5.07
CA SER A 45 -13.51 -4.09 5.70
C SER A 45 -14.62 -3.18 5.14
N GLU A 46 -14.34 -1.89 4.92
CA GLU A 46 -15.30 -0.95 4.32
C GLU A 46 -15.61 -1.33 2.86
N MET A 47 -14.61 -1.75 2.07
CA MET A 47 -14.82 -2.27 0.71
C MET A 47 -15.74 -3.50 0.72
N ALA A 48 -15.52 -4.44 1.65
CA ALA A 48 -16.36 -5.63 1.81
C ALA A 48 -17.80 -5.28 2.22
N LYS A 49 -17.99 -4.30 3.12
CA LYS A 49 -19.33 -3.78 3.47
C LYS A 49 -20.05 -3.21 2.24
N ALA A 50 -19.33 -2.49 1.37
CA ALA A 50 -19.92 -1.93 0.15
C ALA A 50 -20.38 -3.02 -0.82
N VAL A 51 -19.63 -4.13 -0.95
CA VAL A 51 -20.05 -5.30 -1.75
C VAL A 51 -21.27 -5.97 -1.13
N LYS A 52 -21.23 -6.27 0.19
CA LYS A 52 -22.37 -6.86 0.90
C LYS A 52 -23.66 -6.03 0.76
N ALA A 53 -23.52 -4.70 0.77
CA ALA A 53 -24.61 -3.77 0.56
C ALA A 53 -25.00 -3.61 -0.93
N LYS A 54 -24.41 -4.39 -1.85
CA LYS A 54 -24.63 -4.36 -3.31
C LYS A 54 -24.39 -2.97 -3.93
N LYS A 55 -23.53 -2.15 -3.30
CA LYS A 55 -23.16 -0.83 -3.79
C LYS A 55 -22.12 -0.86 -4.91
N VAL A 56 -21.34 -1.94 -5.02
CA VAL A 56 -20.25 -2.12 -5.98
C VAL A 56 -19.97 -3.61 -6.19
N SER A 57 -19.41 -3.97 -7.35
CA SER A 57 -18.88 -5.32 -7.63
C SER A 57 -17.41 -5.20 -8.06
N TYR A 58 -16.56 -6.03 -7.49
CA TYR A 58 -15.14 -6.16 -7.83
C TYR A 58 -14.87 -7.33 -8.79
N ARG A 59 -15.92 -7.97 -9.33
CA ARG A 59 -15.82 -9.21 -10.13
C ARG A 59 -14.88 -9.11 -11.32
N ASN A 60 -14.78 -7.93 -11.95
CA ASN A 60 -13.94 -7.69 -13.13
C ASN A 60 -12.67 -6.88 -12.80
N VAL A 61 -12.48 -6.50 -11.55
CA VAL A 61 -11.26 -5.84 -11.06
C VAL A 61 -10.10 -6.82 -11.14
N LYS A 62 -8.90 -6.30 -11.43
CA LYS A 62 -7.64 -7.02 -11.28
C LYS A 62 -6.83 -6.37 -10.16
N SER A 63 -6.02 -7.16 -9.45
CA SER A 63 -5.15 -6.62 -8.40
C SER A 63 -3.74 -7.17 -8.46
N TRP A 64 -2.77 -6.31 -8.08
CA TRP A 64 -1.36 -6.63 -7.87
C TRP A 64 -0.94 -6.15 -6.49
N ASN A 65 -0.35 -7.03 -5.68
CA ASN A 65 0.18 -6.66 -4.37
C ASN A 65 1.58 -6.07 -4.49
N LEU A 66 1.97 -5.26 -3.51
CA LEU A 66 3.28 -4.59 -3.48
C LEU A 66 4.44 -5.57 -3.31
N ASP A 67 4.24 -6.64 -2.54
CA ASP A 67 5.33 -7.45 -2.05
C ASP A 67 4.89 -8.85 -1.62
N GLU A 68 5.88 -9.73 -1.38
CA GLU A 68 5.73 -11.04 -0.75
C GLU A 68 7.09 -11.48 -0.18
N TYR A 69 7.07 -12.20 0.93
CA TYR A 69 8.26 -12.79 1.52
C TYR A 69 8.86 -13.89 0.66
N VAL A 70 10.18 -13.89 0.51
CA VAL A 70 10.91 -15.02 -0.11
C VAL A 70 10.95 -16.19 0.86
N GLY A 71 10.59 -17.38 0.36
CA GLY A 71 10.61 -18.63 1.12
C GLY A 71 9.29 -19.03 1.77
N LEU A 72 8.25 -18.18 1.70
CA LEU A 72 6.92 -18.54 2.21
C LEU A 72 6.00 -19.02 1.08
N ALA A 73 5.33 -20.15 1.31
CA ALA A 73 4.25 -20.59 0.44
C ALA A 73 3.01 -19.70 0.61
N GLY A 74 2.24 -19.49 -0.44
CA GLY A 74 1.01 -18.67 -0.38
C GLY A 74 -0.07 -19.20 0.55
N THR A 75 0.08 -20.43 1.08
CA THR A 75 -0.76 -21.05 2.11
C THR A 75 -0.24 -20.83 3.54
N HIS A 76 0.99 -20.34 3.69
CA HIS A 76 1.58 -20.01 5.00
C HIS A 76 0.84 -18.83 5.62
N ASP A 77 0.51 -18.91 6.90
CA ASP A 77 -0.32 -17.91 7.61
C ASP A 77 0.31 -16.50 7.67
N GLN A 78 1.62 -16.39 7.45
CA GLN A 78 2.34 -15.12 7.37
C GLN A 78 2.67 -14.68 5.95
N SER A 79 2.27 -15.44 4.90
CA SER A 79 2.44 -14.96 3.52
C SER A 79 1.45 -13.85 3.21
N TYR A 80 1.83 -12.94 2.33
CA TYR A 80 0.93 -11.84 1.93
C TYR A 80 -0.21 -12.34 1.03
N ARG A 81 -0.02 -13.43 0.28
CA ARG A 81 -1.11 -14.12 -0.41
C ARG A 81 -2.16 -14.60 0.58
N TYR A 82 -1.77 -15.26 1.67
CA TYR A 82 -2.68 -15.70 2.73
C TYR A 82 -3.40 -14.49 3.37
N PHE A 83 -2.61 -13.47 3.75
CA PHE A 83 -3.17 -12.24 4.32
C PHE A 83 -4.26 -11.64 3.43
N MET A 84 -4.01 -11.51 2.13
CA MET A 84 -4.97 -10.93 1.18
C MET A 84 -6.22 -11.79 1.02
N ASN A 85 -6.07 -13.11 1.00
CA ASN A 85 -7.20 -14.02 0.97
C ASN A 85 -8.12 -13.83 2.17
N GLU A 86 -7.56 -13.75 3.40
CA GLU A 86 -8.33 -13.65 4.63
C GLU A 86 -8.91 -12.24 4.87
N ASN A 87 -8.20 -11.19 4.48
CA ASN A 87 -8.60 -9.83 4.80
C ASN A 87 -9.43 -9.16 3.70
N LEU A 88 -9.33 -9.60 2.44
CA LEU A 88 -10.04 -8.97 1.33
C LEU A 88 -10.67 -9.99 0.36
N PHE A 89 -9.89 -10.86 -0.29
CA PHE A 89 -10.35 -11.59 -1.47
C PHE A 89 -11.53 -12.52 -1.20
N LYS A 90 -11.58 -13.16 -0.02
CA LYS A 90 -12.72 -13.99 0.41
C LYS A 90 -13.95 -13.17 0.83
N LYS A 91 -13.81 -11.86 1.02
CA LYS A 91 -14.87 -10.98 1.56
C LYS A 91 -15.54 -10.13 0.49
N ILE A 92 -14.98 -10.11 -0.73
CA ILE A 92 -15.52 -9.41 -1.90
C ILE A 92 -15.72 -10.38 -3.06
N ASP A 93 -16.40 -9.94 -4.10
CA ASP A 93 -16.73 -10.79 -5.27
C ASP A 93 -15.64 -10.82 -6.36
N ILE A 94 -14.39 -10.45 -6.04
CA ILE A 94 -13.27 -10.51 -6.97
C ILE A 94 -12.96 -11.96 -7.37
N LYS A 95 -12.70 -12.20 -8.65
CA LYS A 95 -12.24 -13.51 -9.12
C LYS A 95 -10.80 -13.74 -8.67
N LEU A 96 -10.50 -14.83 -7.97
CA LEU A 96 -9.14 -15.14 -7.52
C LEU A 96 -8.11 -15.17 -8.67
N ALA A 97 -8.52 -15.61 -9.86
CA ALA A 97 -7.67 -15.58 -11.06
C ALA A 97 -7.26 -14.16 -11.50
N ASN A 98 -7.93 -13.13 -11.01
CA ASN A 98 -7.61 -11.73 -11.26
C ASN A 98 -6.72 -11.12 -10.17
N THR A 99 -6.30 -11.89 -9.18
CA THR A 99 -5.50 -11.42 -8.04
C THR A 99 -4.08 -11.91 -8.13
N HIS A 100 -3.12 -11.01 -8.14
CA HIS A 100 -1.70 -11.31 -8.32
C HIS A 100 -0.91 -10.89 -7.08
N VAL A 101 -0.11 -11.81 -6.55
CA VAL A 101 0.89 -11.59 -5.51
C VAL A 101 2.16 -12.25 -5.99
N LEU A 102 3.31 -11.61 -5.77
CA LEU A 102 4.62 -12.14 -6.13
C LEU A 102 4.82 -13.56 -5.56
N ASN A 103 5.48 -14.43 -6.31
CA ASN A 103 5.71 -15.80 -5.88
C ASN A 103 7.04 -15.90 -5.11
N GLY A 104 6.98 -15.88 -3.78
CA GLY A 104 8.14 -16.00 -2.90
C GLY A 104 8.88 -17.35 -3.00
N LEU A 105 8.30 -18.37 -3.65
CA LEU A 105 8.91 -19.68 -3.91
C LEU A 105 9.43 -19.82 -5.35
N ALA A 106 9.48 -18.73 -6.13
CA ALA A 106 10.01 -18.79 -7.50
C ALA A 106 11.48 -19.24 -7.50
N LYS A 107 11.84 -20.16 -8.39
CA LYS A 107 13.23 -20.63 -8.55
C LYS A 107 14.17 -19.53 -9.01
N ASP A 108 13.65 -18.64 -9.86
CA ASP A 108 14.35 -17.47 -10.39
C ASP A 108 13.57 -16.22 -10.00
N LEU A 109 14.06 -15.52 -8.96
CA LEU A 109 13.40 -14.35 -8.38
C LEU A 109 13.42 -13.16 -9.33
N ASP A 110 14.48 -12.98 -10.12
CA ASP A 110 14.60 -11.90 -11.09
C ASP A 110 13.62 -12.08 -12.24
N LYS A 111 13.48 -13.32 -12.73
CA LYS A 111 12.50 -13.66 -13.75
C LYS A 111 11.07 -13.43 -13.26
N GLU A 112 10.78 -13.79 -12.00
CA GLU A 112 9.48 -13.54 -11.37
C GLU A 112 9.18 -12.04 -11.33
N CYS A 113 10.12 -11.22 -10.85
CA CYS A 113 9.96 -9.77 -10.79
C CYS A 113 9.73 -9.14 -12.17
N LYS A 114 10.51 -9.54 -13.18
CA LYS A 114 10.35 -9.08 -14.58
C LYS A 114 9.00 -9.49 -15.17
N ALA A 115 8.55 -10.73 -14.90
CA ALA A 115 7.26 -11.22 -15.35
C ALA A 115 6.09 -10.48 -14.68
N TYR A 116 6.22 -10.18 -13.38
CA TYR A 116 5.24 -9.40 -12.62
C TYR A 116 5.06 -7.99 -13.22
N GLU A 117 6.14 -7.29 -13.49
CA GLU A 117 6.12 -5.99 -14.14
C GLU A 117 5.51 -6.05 -15.56
N ALA A 118 5.83 -7.10 -16.33
CA ALA A 118 5.27 -7.30 -17.65
C ALA A 118 3.75 -7.52 -17.60
N GLN A 119 3.25 -8.26 -16.58
CA GLN A 119 1.82 -8.46 -16.36
C GLN A 119 1.11 -7.14 -16.01
N ILE A 120 1.70 -6.30 -15.14
CA ILE A 120 1.17 -4.97 -14.81
C ILE A 120 1.06 -4.12 -16.07
N ARG A 121 2.13 -4.04 -16.90
CA ARG A 121 2.11 -3.31 -18.17
C ARG A 121 1.05 -3.84 -19.12
N LYS A 122 0.93 -5.16 -19.28
CA LYS A 122 -0.09 -5.81 -20.13
C LYS A 122 -1.52 -5.51 -19.67
N ALA A 123 -1.72 -5.29 -18.36
CA ALA A 123 -3.02 -4.88 -17.82
C ALA A 123 -3.36 -3.41 -18.04
N GLY A 124 -2.43 -2.60 -18.59
CA GLY A 124 -2.59 -1.15 -18.79
C GLY A 124 -2.09 -0.30 -17.62
N GLY A 125 -1.25 -0.88 -16.75
CA GLY A 125 -0.75 -0.24 -15.53
C GLY A 125 -1.73 -0.33 -14.37
N ILE A 126 -1.36 0.25 -13.24
CA ILE A 126 -2.18 0.31 -12.02
C ILE A 126 -3.00 1.60 -12.04
N ASP A 127 -4.32 1.50 -11.90
CA ASP A 127 -5.20 2.66 -11.83
C ASP A 127 -5.14 3.33 -10.45
N ILE A 128 -5.16 2.53 -9.36
CA ILE A 128 -5.07 3.02 -7.99
C ILE A 128 -4.12 2.13 -7.20
N GLN A 129 -3.02 2.71 -6.68
CA GLN A 129 -2.08 2.04 -5.80
C GLN A 129 -2.35 2.42 -4.35
N VAL A 130 -2.64 1.44 -3.51
CA VAL A 130 -2.73 1.61 -2.05
C VAL A 130 -1.37 1.37 -1.43
N LEU A 131 -1.00 2.24 -0.49
CA LEU A 131 0.26 2.20 0.25
C LEU A 131 0.02 2.32 1.76
N GLY A 132 0.87 1.67 2.54
CA GLY A 132 1.23 2.08 3.89
C GLY A 132 2.56 2.82 3.87
N ILE A 133 3.07 3.19 5.06
CA ILE A 133 4.38 3.82 5.21
C ILE A 133 5.10 3.25 6.45
N GLY A 134 6.38 2.95 6.31
CA GLY A 134 7.25 2.59 7.44
C GLY A 134 7.45 3.77 8.39
N SER A 135 7.93 3.51 9.61
CA SER A 135 8.24 4.57 10.58
C SER A 135 9.42 5.45 10.14
N ASP A 136 10.28 4.93 9.29
CA ASP A 136 11.41 5.61 8.65
C ASP A 136 11.06 6.26 7.29
N GLY A 137 9.81 6.11 6.84
CA GLY A 137 9.33 6.68 5.58
C GLY A 137 9.48 5.78 4.36
N HIS A 138 9.77 4.48 4.52
CA HIS A 138 9.77 3.56 3.38
C HIS A 138 8.35 3.21 2.91
N ILE A 139 8.20 2.91 1.61
CA ILE A 139 6.98 2.35 1.00
C ILE A 139 7.28 0.97 0.41
N ALA A 140 6.36 0.01 0.56
CA ALA A 140 6.61 -1.41 0.35
C ALA A 140 7.86 -1.83 1.14
N PHE A 141 8.75 -2.68 0.61
CA PHE A 141 10.06 -2.95 1.22
C PHE A 141 11.19 -2.14 0.56
N ASN A 142 10.91 -0.90 0.12
CA ASN A 142 11.93 0.00 -0.39
C ASN A 142 12.57 0.77 0.77
N GLU A 143 13.50 0.12 1.47
CA GLU A 143 14.23 0.65 2.62
C GLU A 143 15.01 1.94 2.28
N PRO A 144 15.39 2.78 3.29
CA PRO A 144 16.23 3.94 3.07
C PRO A 144 17.49 3.62 2.26
N GLY A 145 17.79 4.45 1.25
CA GLY A 145 18.87 4.23 0.29
C GLY A 145 18.42 3.57 -1.02
N THR A 146 17.18 3.07 -1.10
CA THR A 146 16.61 2.54 -2.35
C THR A 146 16.40 3.66 -3.36
N SER A 147 16.82 3.44 -4.61
CA SER A 147 16.60 4.39 -5.70
C SER A 147 15.12 4.73 -5.88
N LEU A 148 14.81 6.02 -6.03
CA LEU A 148 13.45 6.48 -6.32
C LEU A 148 12.94 6.05 -7.72
N LYS A 149 13.83 5.49 -8.56
CA LYS A 149 13.50 4.90 -9.87
C LYS A 149 13.56 3.36 -9.85
N SER A 150 13.67 2.73 -8.67
CA SER A 150 13.77 1.28 -8.53
C SER A 150 12.58 0.57 -9.16
N ARG A 151 12.84 -0.63 -9.68
CA ARG A 151 11.83 -1.54 -10.24
C ARG A 151 11.60 -2.70 -9.27
N THR A 152 10.57 -3.51 -9.55
CA THR A 152 10.29 -4.70 -8.76
C THR A 152 11.52 -5.61 -8.71
N SER A 153 11.96 -5.97 -7.51
CA SER A 153 13.17 -6.74 -7.28
C SER A 153 13.12 -7.52 -5.97
N CYS A 154 14.09 -8.44 -5.81
CA CYS A 154 14.36 -9.07 -4.53
C CYS A 154 15.18 -8.12 -3.65
N VAL A 155 14.71 -7.85 -2.44
CA VAL A 155 15.32 -6.95 -1.47
C VAL A 155 15.66 -7.66 -0.18
N TYR A 156 16.65 -7.16 0.56
CA TYR A 156 16.96 -7.59 1.92
C TYR A 156 16.27 -6.67 2.92
N LEU A 157 15.64 -7.26 3.94
CA LEU A 157 15.00 -6.51 5.02
C LEU A 157 16.04 -6.02 6.01
N THR A 158 15.87 -4.78 6.46
CA THR A 158 16.74 -4.23 7.52
C THR A 158 16.46 -4.91 8.87
N PRO A 159 17.45 -4.91 9.80
CA PRO A 159 17.21 -5.45 11.15
C PRO A 159 16.03 -4.78 11.88
N SER A 160 15.76 -3.49 11.62
CA SER A 160 14.60 -2.79 12.18
C SER A 160 13.29 -3.33 11.61
N THR A 161 13.21 -3.54 10.30
CA THR A 161 12.03 -4.12 9.64
C THR A 161 11.79 -5.55 10.11
N ILE A 162 12.86 -6.36 10.29
CA ILE A 162 12.73 -7.73 10.83
C ILE A 162 12.15 -7.69 12.25
N ARG A 163 12.67 -6.81 13.14
CA ARG A 163 12.14 -6.66 14.51
C ARG A 163 10.67 -6.22 14.52
N ASP A 164 10.30 -5.25 13.70
CA ASP A 164 8.92 -4.77 13.62
C ASP A 164 7.98 -5.87 13.11
N ASN A 165 8.36 -6.60 12.07
CA ASN A 165 7.59 -7.70 11.54
C ASN A 165 7.49 -8.87 12.54
N ALA A 166 8.57 -9.18 13.26
CA ALA A 166 8.56 -10.17 14.33
C ALA A 166 7.52 -9.83 15.39
N ARG A 167 7.55 -8.60 15.87
CA ARG A 167 6.62 -8.09 16.90
C ARG A 167 5.17 -8.11 16.41
N LEU A 168 4.92 -7.69 15.16
CA LEU A 168 3.57 -7.52 14.64
C LEU A 168 2.94 -8.81 14.12
N PHE A 169 3.73 -9.72 13.53
CA PHE A 169 3.21 -10.83 12.73
C PHE A 169 3.78 -12.21 13.13
N PHE A 170 5.02 -12.27 13.64
CA PHE A 170 5.71 -13.54 13.95
C PHE A 170 5.83 -13.82 15.44
N LYS A 171 4.88 -13.32 16.26
CA LYS A 171 4.81 -13.55 17.73
C LYS A 171 6.10 -13.22 18.46
N GLY A 172 6.81 -12.18 18.01
CA GLY A 172 8.08 -11.72 18.58
C GLY A 172 9.32 -12.55 18.16
N LYS A 173 9.19 -13.51 17.27
CA LYS A 173 10.29 -14.41 16.88
C LYS A 173 11.00 -13.90 15.62
N GLU A 174 12.08 -13.13 15.81
CA GLU A 174 12.86 -12.56 14.69
C GLU A 174 13.42 -13.63 13.75
N LYS A 175 13.83 -14.79 14.29
CA LYS A 175 14.38 -15.91 13.48
C LYS A 175 13.39 -16.53 12.50
N ASP A 176 12.09 -16.35 12.73
CA ASP A 176 11.04 -16.88 11.87
C ASP A 176 10.65 -15.88 10.76
N VAL A 177 11.13 -14.63 10.84
CA VAL A 177 10.92 -13.60 9.81
C VAL A 177 11.86 -13.85 8.64
N PRO A 178 11.37 -13.97 7.39
CA PRO A 178 12.24 -14.04 6.23
C PRO A 178 13.15 -12.80 6.11
N THR A 179 14.41 -13.01 5.74
CA THR A 179 15.39 -11.91 5.58
C THR A 179 15.31 -11.21 4.23
N ARG A 180 14.53 -11.79 3.28
CA ARG A 180 14.35 -11.26 1.92
C ARG A 180 12.88 -11.20 1.55
N ALA A 181 12.54 -10.24 0.70
CA ALA A 181 11.23 -10.12 0.09
C ALA A 181 11.35 -9.76 -1.40
N LEU A 182 10.34 -10.10 -2.19
CA LEU A 182 10.10 -9.52 -3.50
C LEU A 182 9.27 -8.26 -3.28
N SER A 183 9.71 -7.13 -3.79
CA SER A 183 9.07 -5.84 -3.56
C SER A 183 8.95 -5.04 -4.85
N MET A 184 7.75 -4.47 -5.06
CA MET A 184 7.53 -3.47 -6.10
C MET A 184 8.40 -2.25 -5.81
N GLY A 185 9.18 -1.81 -6.79
CA GLY A 185 10.08 -0.67 -6.64
C GLY A 185 9.33 0.67 -6.59
N VAL A 186 10.00 1.70 -6.06
CA VAL A 186 9.44 3.06 -5.95
C VAL A 186 9.02 3.60 -7.32
N GLY A 187 9.85 3.42 -8.36
CA GLY A 187 9.52 3.83 -9.73
C GLY A 187 8.27 3.13 -10.25
N THR A 188 8.14 1.81 -10.01
CA THR A 188 6.94 1.06 -10.41
C THR A 188 5.69 1.55 -9.68
N ILE A 189 5.79 1.82 -8.38
CA ILE A 189 4.70 2.38 -7.56
C ILE A 189 4.26 3.74 -8.12
N CYS A 190 5.21 4.61 -8.44
CA CYS A 190 4.94 5.96 -8.94
C CYS A 190 4.36 6.00 -10.38
N GLU A 191 4.39 4.89 -11.12
CA GLU A 191 3.71 4.77 -12.42
C GLU A 191 2.19 4.57 -12.31
N ALA A 192 1.65 4.32 -11.13
CA ALA A 192 0.20 4.23 -10.92
C ALA A 192 -0.48 5.56 -11.27
N LYS A 193 -1.72 5.51 -11.81
CA LYS A 193 -2.45 6.74 -12.17
C LYS A 193 -2.89 7.54 -10.94
N LYS A 194 -3.21 6.87 -9.84
CA LYS A 194 -3.56 7.45 -8.55
C LYS A 194 -2.87 6.67 -7.43
N ILE A 195 -2.43 7.38 -6.40
CA ILE A 195 -1.87 6.78 -5.19
C ILE A 195 -2.74 7.17 -3.99
N ILE A 196 -3.01 6.17 -3.12
CA ILE A 196 -3.67 6.34 -1.82
C ILE A 196 -2.73 5.78 -0.77
N LEU A 197 -2.17 6.65 0.08
CA LEU A 197 -1.34 6.25 1.20
C LEU A 197 -2.13 6.41 2.51
N LEU A 198 -2.08 5.38 3.35
CA LEU A 198 -2.68 5.37 4.68
C LEU A 198 -1.59 5.39 5.75
N ALA A 199 -1.73 6.25 6.77
CA ALA A 199 -0.79 6.33 7.89
C ALA A 199 -1.50 6.70 9.20
N PHE A 200 -1.32 5.89 10.26
CA PHE A 200 -2.01 6.07 11.53
C PHE A 200 -1.06 5.92 12.72
N GLY A 201 -1.31 6.75 13.73
CA GLY A 201 -0.62 6.73 15.01
C GLY A 201 0.66 7.54 15.06
N GLU A 202 1.07 7.85 16.25
CA GLU A 202 2.21 8.73 16.55
C GLU A 202 3.53 8.25 15.94
N ASN A 203 3.73 6.93 15.85
CA ASN A 203 4.94 6.36 15.28
C ASN A 203 5.12 6.67 13.78
N LYS A 204 4.12 7.25 13.11
CA LYS A 204 4.18 7.67 11.69
C LYS A 204 4.45 9.18 11.52
N GLN A 205 4.48 9.97 12.58
CA GLN A 205 4.60 11.42 12.51
C GLN A 205 5.86 11.92 11.78
N ASN A 206 7.01 11.26 11.98
CA ASN A 206 8.26 11.61 11.30
C ASN A 206 8.23 11.20 9.83
N ALA A 207 7.71 10.01 9.54
CA ALA A 207 7.55 9.50 8.19
C ALA A 207 6.61 10.37 7.35
N ILE A 208 5.47 10.78 7.91
CA ILE A 208 4.53 11.69 7.25
C ILE A 208 5.15 13.07 7.07
N LYS A 209 5.87 13.61 8.07
CA LYS A 209 6.60 14.88 7.91
C LYS A 209 7.61 14.80 6.77
N GLY A 210 8.42 13.73 6.72
CA GLY A 210 9.41 13.53 5.66
C GLY A 210 8.77 13.34 4.28
N CYS A 211 7.68 12.57 4.21
CA CYS A 211 6.95 12.32 2.98
C CYS A 211 6.30 13.58 2.39
N VAL A 212 5.70 14.43 3.23
CA VAL A 212 4.84 15.56 2.79
C VAL A 212 5.62 16.87 2.69
N GLU A 213 6.42 17.19 3.70
CA GLU A 213 7.07 18.49 3.85
C GLU A 213 8.60 18.43 3.87
N GLY A 214 9.17 17.22 3.81
CA GLY A 214 10.61 17.02 3.70
C GLY A 214 11.13 17.14 2.26
N PRO A 215 12.46 17.12 2.07
CA PRO A 215 13.04 17.04 0.74
C PRO A 215 12.73 15.69 0.08
N MET A 216 12.65 15.66 -1.26
CA MET A 216 12.60 14.42 -2.00
C MET A 216 13.95 13.70 -1.89
N THR A 217 13.97 12.53 -1.24
CA THR A 217 15.20 11.82 -0.93
C THR A 217 14.98 10.32 -0.84
N GLN A 218 15.99 9.54 -1.23
CA GLN A 218 15.99 8.08 -1.05
C GLN A 218 16.04 7.64 0.43
N PHE A 219 16.35 8.53 1.37
CA PHE A 219 16.30 8.22 2.81
C PHE A 219 14.88 8.20 3.39
N CYS A 220 13.92 8.76 2.66
CA CYS A 220 12.49 8.63 2.88
C CYS A 220 11.85 8.34 1.52
N THR A 221 11.75 7.06 1.14
CA THR A 221 11.33 6.70 -0.21
C THR A 221 9.90 7.12 -0.52
N ALA A 222 9.04 7.30 0.50
CA ALA A 222 7.72 7.92 0.35
C ALA A 222 7.77 9.36 -0.15
N SER A 223 8.90 10.07 0.00
CA SER A 223 9.04 11.45 -0.50
C SER A 223 8.97 11.54 -2.04
N ALA A 224 9.20 10.43 -2.76
CA ALA A 224 8.99 10.35 -4.20
C ALA A 224 7.54 10.69 -4.62
N LEU A 225 6.58 10.46 -3.71
CA LEU A 225 5.17 10.74 -3.94
C LEU A 225 4.87 12.24 -4.11
N GLN A 226 5.79 13.13 -3.70
CA GLN A 226 5.68 14.57 -3.95
C GLN A 226 5.67 14.90 -5.45
N ALA A 227 6.35 14.11 -6.28
CA ALA A 227 6.37 14.28 -7.73
C ALA A 227 5.16 13.63 -8.42
N HIS A 228 4.31 12.90 -7.71
CA HIS A 228 3.17 12.21 -8.31
C HIS A 228 1.99 13.16 -8.51
N ASN A 229 1.38 13.12 -9.70
CA ASN A 229 0.30 14.05 -10.09
C ASN A 229 -0.99 13.88 -9.26
N ASP A 230 -1.35 12.65 -8.87
CA ASP A 230 -2.60 12.33 -8.16
C ASP A 230 -2.32 11.40 -6.97
N CYS A 231 -1.76 11.98 -5.90
CA CYS A 231 -1.44 11.28 -4.66
C CYS A 231 -2.29 11.83 -3.50
N TRP A 232 -2.92 10.92 -2.76
CA TRP A 232 -3.76 11.19 -1.60
C TRP A 232 -3.18 10.51 -0.37
N ILE A 233 -2.90 11.28 0.67
CA ILE A 233 -2.42 10.79 1.95
C ILE A 233 -3.56 10.94 2.96
N PHE A 234 -4.09 9.82 3.44
CA PHE A 234 -5.07 9.78 4.52
C PHE A 234 -4.36 9.43 5.82
N CYS A 235 -4.34 10.34 6.77
CA CYS A 235 -3.70 10.15 8.06
C CYS A 235 -4.61 10.61 9.19
N ASP A 236 -4.37 10.08 10.40
CA ASP A 236 -4.99 10.60 11.62
C ASP A 236 -4.22 11.81 12.18
N GLU A 237 -4.78 12.45 13.20
CA GLU A 237 -4.18 13.62 13.83
C GLU A 237 -2.82 13.31 14.47
N GLU A 238 -2.63 12.09 14.98
CA GLU A 238 -1.36 11.66 15.59
C GLU A 238 -0.26 11.56 14.52
N ALA A 239 -0.52 10.87 13.40
CA ALA A 239 0.43 10.77 12.30
C ALA A 239 0.72 12.15 11.66
N ALA A 240 -0.26 13.07 11.65
CA ALA A 240 -0.11 14.42 11.14
C ALA A 240 0.51 15.40 12.16
N SER A 241 0.83 14.97 13.39
CA SER A 241 1.18 15.88 14.51
C SER A 241 2.33 16.84 14.19
N LYS A 242 3.33 16.40 13.41
CA LYS A 242 4.51 17.19 13.03
C LYS A 242 4.36 18.00 11.72
N LEU A 243 3.24 17.90 11.02
CA LEU A 243 2.99 18.75 9.84
C LEU A 243 2.83 20.20 10.26
N THR A 244 3.47 21.11 9.52
CA THR A 244 3.45 22.56 9.80
C THR A 244 2.28 23.27 9.14
N LEU A 245 1.79 22.77 8.00
CA LEU A 245 0.74 23.39 7.20
C LEU A 245 -0.64 22.74 7.39
N LYS A 246 -0.94 22.18 8.60
CA LYS A 246 -2.19 21.44 8.86
C LYS A 246 -3.46 22.17 8.45
N LYS A 247 -3.56 23.48 8.76
CA LYS A 247 -4.74 24.30 8.40
C LYS A 247 -4.93 24.39 6.88
N TYR A 248 -3.83 24.54 6.14
CA TYR A 248 -3.84 24.55 4.69
C TYR A 248 -4.28 23.20 4.10
N TYR A 249 -3.73 22.08 4.61
CA TYR A 249 -4.13 20.75 4.15
C TYR A 249 -5.61 20.46 4.45
N ALA A 250 -6.10 20.82 5.63
CA ALA A 250 -7.49 20.64 6.00
C ALA A 250 -8.43 21.44 5.06
N TRP A 251 -8.13 22.72 4.81
CA TRP A 251 -8.88 23.55 3.88
C TRP A 251 -8.87 22.96 2.45
N ARG A 252 -7.68 22.60 1.96
CA ARG A 252 -7.51 22.08 0.59
C ARG A 252 -8.25 20.76 0.39
N SER A 253 -8.13 19.83 1.33
CA SER A 253 -8.79 18.53 1.24
C SER A 253 -10.31 18.65 1.36
N ALA A 254 -10.83 19.51 2.25
CA ALA A 254 -12.27 19.76 2.36
C ALA A 254 -12.84 20.31 1.04
N THR A 255 -12.16 21.29 0.43
CA THR A 255 -12.57 21.84 -0.87
C THR A 255 -12.62 20.77 -1.97
N LYS A 256 -11.64 19.86 -2.01
CA LYS A 256 -11.59 18.81 -3.04
C LYS A 256 -12.56 17.65 -2.80
N LEU A 257 -12.84 17.33 -1.55
CA LEU A 257 -13.76 16.26 -1.18
C LEU A 257 -15.22 16.73 -1.06
N GLY A 258 -15.45 18.05 -1.13
CA GLY A 258 -16.80 18.64 -0.95
C GLY A 258 -17.31 18.49 0.48
N LEU A 259 -16.42 18.58 1.47
CA LEU A 259 -16.71 18.44 2.91
C LEU A 259 -16.86 19.82 3.57
#